data_7093aed0a133d3b78c68fa7e7cf6bafe
#
_entry.id   7093aed0a133d3b78c68fa7e7cf6bafe
#
_cell.length_a   1.000
_cell.length_b   1.000
_cell.length_c   1.000
_cell.angle_alpha   90.00
_cell.angle_beta   90.00
_cell.angle_gamma   90.00
#
_symmetry.space_group_name_H-M   'P 1'
#
loop_
_entity.id
_entity.type
_entity.pdbx_description
1 polymer ?
#
loop_
_entity_poly.entity_id
_entity_poly.type
_entity_poly.pdbx_seq_one_letter_code
_entity_poly.pdbx_strand_id
1 'polypeptide(L)'
;MNANEKQIPSYSLISLVFLLWREKVTVFIVVTTTSLLGIAYAFLATPVYKAEVVMTPAGQRSQTGNLGQLGSLAALAGVNIGSGGGAAASLAVLKSREFAEEFIREQKLEKVLVDDFDDPAERRDIRDAVRKFIEDVRIVAEDKKAGTVTLAIFWKDPVLAARWANDYVERLNAALREQALTEAERNVKFLRQEMADTQIVSMQQSVGRILETEMQRFMLAKGQVEYAYKVVDRANPPKLREWPRRTLVAVAAVLLGGVLATLIVMLRHGWLVLPRPPQSD
;
A
#
# COMPACT_ATOMS: atom_id res chain seq x y z
N MET A 1 -25.22 -11.48 68.22
CA MET A 1 -24.81 -11.94 66.89
C MET A 1 -25.41 -10.98 65.90
N ASN A 2 -24.68 -9.94 65.54
CA ASN A 2 -25.09 -9.00 64.47
C ASN A 2 -24.03 -9.09 63.37
N ALA A 3 -24.34 -9.82 62.34
CA ALA A 3 -23.54 -9.88 61.14
C ALA A 3 -23.62 -8.53 60.42
N ASN A 4 -22.53 -7.82 60.45
CA ASN A 4 -22.34 -6.57 59.70
C ASN A 4 -22.06 -6.98 58.24
N GLU A 5 -23.15 -7.19 57.48
CA GLU A 5 -23.10 -7.46 56.07
C GLU A 5 -22.56 -6.20 55.37
N LYS A 6 -21.28 -6.21 55.05
CA LYS A 6 -20.66 -5.20 54.19
C LYS A 6 -21.38 -5.26 52.84
N GLN A 7 -22.33 -4.34 52.64
CA GLN A 7 -22.95 -4.09 51.36
C GLN A 7 -21.84 -3.70 50.37
N ILE A 8 -21.52 -4.63 49.48
CA ILE A 8 -20.73 -4.36 48.30
C ILE A 8 -21.55 -3.35 47.48
N PRO A 9 -21.07 -2.14 47.21
CA PRO A 9 -21.81 -1.19 46.39
C PRO A 9 -22.08 -1.82 45.03
N SER A 10 -23.33 -2.09 44.74
CA SER A 10 -23.75 -2.56 43.40
C SER A 10 -23.54 -1.40 42.41
N TYR A 11 -22.47 -1.49 41.65
CA TYR A 11 -22.16 -0.55 40.60
C TYR A 11 -23.20 -0.70 39.46
N SER A 12 -24.27 0.05 39.57
CA SER A 12 -25.31 0.12 38.52
C SER A 12 -24.89 1.15 37.48
N LEU A 13 -25.06 0.84 36.19
CA LEU A 13 -24.88 1.80 35.09
C LEU A 13 -25.70 3.08 35.31
N ILE A 14 -26.86 2.95 35.98
CA ILE A 14 -27.73 4.08 36.33
C ILE A 14 -27.05 5.04 37.30
N SER A 15 -26.32 4.53 38.30
CA SER A 15 -25.61 5.38 39.29
C SER A 15 -24.44 6.11 38.61
N LEU A 16 -23.81 5.55 37.62
CA LEU A 16 -22.75 6.20 36.85
C LEU A 16 -23.31 7.35 35.99
N VAL A 17 -24.45 7.14 35.32
CA VAL A 17 -25.11 8.18 34.54
C VAL A 17 -25.54 9.36 35.47
N PHE A 18 -26.09 9.06 36.66
CA PHE A 18 -26.49 10.08 37.60
C PHE A 18 -25.28 10.87 38.16
N LEU A 19 -24.14 10.19 38.38
CA LEU A 19 -22.89 10.81 38.79
C LEU A 19 -22.35 11.76 37.71
N LEU A 20 -22.36 11.33 36.43
CA LEU A 20 -21.96 12.16 35.30
C LEU A 20 -22.88 13.40 35.16
N TRP A 21 -24.17 13.22 35.40
CA TRP A 21 -25.13 14.33 35.35
C TRP A 21 -24.92 15.35 36.46
N ARG A 22 -24.52 14.90 37.63
CA ARG A 22 -24.16 15.76 38.77
C ARG A 22 -22.89 16.57 38.50
N GLU A 23 -21.90 15.96 37.85
CA GLU A 23 -20.61 16.58 37.50
C GLU A 23 -20.56 17.08 36.04
N LYS A 24 -21.72 17.45 35.47
CA LYS A 24 -21.84 17.92 34.08
C LYS A 24 -20.87 19.00 33.67
N VAL A 25 -20.49 19.89 34.60
CA VAL A 25 -19.52 21.00 34.35
C VAL A 25 -18.11 20.44 34.15
N THR A 26 -17.69 19.50 35.00
CA THR A 26 -16.39 18.82 34.87
C THR A 26 -16.30 18.02 33.55
N VAL A 27 -17.35 17.26 33.26
CA VAL A 27 -17.45 16.49 32.01
C VAL A 27 -17.39 17.42 30.80
N PHE A 28 -18.17 18.51 30.81
CA PHE A 28 -18.19 19.49 29.74
C PHE A 28 -16.82 20.15 29.52
N ILE A 29 -16.13 20.56 30.56
CA ILE A 29 -14.79 21.18 30.49
C ILE A 29 -13.79 20.19 29.88
N VAL A 30 -13.76 18.93 30.36
CA VAL A 30 -12.81 17.92 29.88
C VAL A 30 -13.07 17.59 28.41
N VAL A 31 -14.33 17.34 28.03
CA VAL A 31 -14.69 17.02 26.66
C VAL A 31 -14.38 18.21 25.72
N THR A 32 -14.70 19.43 26.14
CA THR A 32 -14.42 20.63 25.33
C THR A 32 -12.91 20.83 25.14
N THR A 33 -12.13 20.68 26.21
CA THR A 33 -10.67 20.84 26.14
C THR A 33 -10.02 19.79 25.25
N THR A 34 -10.40 18.51 25.40
CA THR A 34 -9.88 17.43 24.56
C THR A 34 -10.29 17.59 23.10
N SER A 35 -11.53 18.03 22.84
CA SER A 35 -12.01 18.31 21.49
C SER A 35 -11.25 19.46 20.85
N LEU A 36 -10.99 20.54 21.60
CA LEU A 36 -10.24 21.69 21.12
C LEU A 36 -8.78 21.32 20.78
N LEU A 37 -8.15 20.50 21.63
CA LEU A 37 -6.81 19.98 21.39
C LEU A 37 -6.78 19.05 20.15
N GLY A 38 -7.76 18.17 20.00
CA GLY A 38 -7.88 17.31 18.83
C GLY A 38 -8.10 18.08 17.52
N ILE A 39 -8.92 19.12 17.57
CA ILE A 39 -9.13 20.02 16.41
C ILE A 39 -7.86 20.80 16.11
N ALA A 40 -7.18 21.37 17.11
CA ALA A 40 -5.92 22.06 16.93
C ALA A 40 -4.87 21.14 16.27
N TYR A 41 -4.73 19.92 16.77
CA TYR A 41 -3.87 18.91 16.15
C TYR A 41 -4.23 18.65 14.68
N ALA A 42 -5.52 18.48 14.35
CA ALA A 42 -5.98 18.22 12.98
C ALA A 42 -5.72 19.40 12.01
N PHE A 43 -5.53 20.61 12.53
CA PHE A 43 -5.16 21.78 11.73
C PHE A 43 -3.64 21.95 11.60
N LEU A 44 -2.87 21.61 12.63
CA LEU A 44 -1.40 21.72 12.62
C LEU A 44 -0.72 20.56 11.91
N ALA A 45 -1.34 19.37 11.90
CA ALA A 45 -0.76 18.19 11.25
C ALA A 45 -0.62 18.40 9.74
N THR A 46 0.54 18.01 9.19
CA THR A 46 0.84 18.11 7.77
C THR A 46 -0.17 17.30 6.94
N PRO A 47 -0.83 17.91 5.96
CA PRO A 47 -1.77 17.19 5.11
C PRO A 47 -1.03 16.20 4.22
N VAL A 48 -1.58 15.00 4.06
CA VAL A 48 -1.10 14.00 3.09
C VAL A 48 -2.18 13.76 2.07
N TYR A 49 -1.77 13.77 0.80
CA TYR A 49 -2.64 13.57 -0.35
C TYR A 49 -2.35 12.22 -0.97
N LYS A 50 -3.40 11.53 -1.44
CA LYS A 50 -3.32 10.24 -2.10
C LYS A 50 -3.58 10.39 -3.59
N ALA A 51 -2.61 10.07 -4.43
CA ALA A 51 -2.76 9.99 -5.88
C ALA A 51 -2.69 8.53 -6.34
N GLU A 52 -3.60 8.10 -7.22
CA GLU A 52 -3.74 6.71 -7.64
C GLU A 52 -3.63 6.56 -9.15
N VAL A 53 -2.92 5.52 -9.58
CA VAL A 53 -2.95 4.99 -10.95
C VAL A 53 -3.60 3.63 -10.92
N VAL A 54 -4.63 3.45 -11.75
CA VAL A 54 -5.28 2.15 -11.94
C VAL A 54 -4.79 1.55 -13.27
N MET A 55 -4.33 0.31 -13.24
CA MET A 55 -3.75 -0.36 -14.38
C MET A 55 -4.15 -1.83 -14.45
N THR A 56 -4.08 -2.41 -15.64
CA THR A 56 -4.30 -3.84 -15.90
C THR A 56 -3.04 -4.47 -16.51
N PRO A 57 -2.71 -5.73 -16.19
CA PRO A 57 -1.62 -6.42 -16.86
C PRO A 57 -1.84 -6.48 -18.38
N ALA A 58 -0.82 -6.08 -19.16
CA ALA A 58 -0.95 -5.95 -20.61
C ALA A 58 -1.20 -7.28 -21.34
N GLY A 59 -0.77 -8.42 -20.77
CA GLY A 59 -0.88 -9.75 -21.36
C GLY A 59 -2.24 -10.45 -21.23
N GLN A 60 -3.19 -9.91 -20.48
CA GLN A 60 -4.46 -10.58 -20.18
C GLN A 60 -5.47 -10.61 -21.36
N ARG A 61 -5.33 -9.74 -22.34
CA ARG A 61 -6.29 -9.64 -23.45
C ARG A 61 -6.04 -10.53 -24.67
N SER A 62 -4.83 -11.06 -24.84
CA SER A 62 -4.46 -11.82 -26.06
C SER A 62 -4.81 -13.31 -26.03
N GLN A 63 -5.35 -13.85 -24.94
CA GLN A 63 -5.61 -15.29 -24.82
C GLN A 63 -7.08 -15.72 -24.83
N THR A 64 -8.02 -14.81 -25.11
CA THR A 64 -9.44 -15.19 -25.23
C THR A 64 -9.79 -15.81 -26.59
N GLY A 65 -8.82 -15.91 -27.54
CA GLY A 65 -9.00 -16.58 -28.80
C GLY A 65 -8.41 -18.01 -28.77
N ASN A 66 -9.22 -19.04 -28.96
CA ASN A 66 -8.91 -20.47 -29.20
C ASN A 66 -8.07 -21.25 -28.16
N LEU A 67 -7.32 -20.63 -27.27
CA LEU A 67 -6.55 -21.31 -26.22
C LEU A 67 -7.33 -21.51 -24.89
N GLY A 68 -8.48 -20.88 -24.75
CA GLY A 68 -9.32 -21.01 -23.55
C GLY A 68 -9.77 -22.45 -23.27
N GLN A 69 -9.96 -23.25 -24.30
CA GLN A 69 -10.35 -24.64 -24.19
C GLN A 69 -9.21 -25.58 -23.80
N LEU A 70 -7.97 -25.27 -24.25
CA LEU A 70 -6.77 -26.03 -23.87
C LEU A 70 -6.27 -25.59 -22.48
N GLY A 71 -6.43 -24.32 -22.11
CA GLY A 71 -6.06 -23.80 -20.79
C GLY A 71 -6.90 -24.40 -19.67
N SER A 72 -8.20 -24.69 -19.91
CA SER A 72 -9.07 -25.35 -18.93
C SER A 72 -8.67 -26.83 -18.70
N LEU A 73 -8.21 -27.53 -19.73
CA LEU A 73 -7.71 -28.90 -19.59
C LEU A 73 -6.35 -28.95 -18.89
N ALA A 74 -5.48 -28.00 -19.15
CA ALA A 74 -4.20 -27.88 -18.45
C ALA A 74 -4.36 -27.51 -16.96
N ALA A 75 -5.34 -26.67 -16.62
CA ALA A 75 -5.69 -26.37 -15.23
C ALA A 75 -6.22 -27.59 -14.47
N LEU A 76 -7.00 -28.47 -15.14
CA LEU A 76 -7.45 -29.74 -14.59
C LEU A 76 -6.30 -30.74 -14.36
N ALA A 77 -5.24 -30.65 -15.18
CA ALA A 77 -4.02 -31.45 -15.02
C ALA A 77 -3.03 -30.86 -14.01
N GLY A 78 -3.39 -29.77 -13.31
CA GLY A 78 -2.52 -29.10 -12.34
C GLY A 78 -1.33 -28.35 -12.94
N VAL A 79 -1.29 -28.25 -14.27
CA VAL A 79 -0.23 -27.53 -15.01
C VAL A 79 -0.73 -26.14 -15.32
N ASN A 80 -0.30 -25.16 -14.56
CA ASN A 80 -0.63 -23.76 -14.78
C ASN A 80 0.21 -23.21 -15.95
N ILE A 81 -0.14 -23.65 -17.18
CA ILE A 81 0.45 -23.15 -18.42
C ILE A 81 -0.30 -21.89 -18.78
N GLY A 82 0.00 -20.78 -18.15
CA GLY A 82 -0.73 -19.65 -18.62
C GLY A 82 -0.30 -18.33 -18.01
N SER A 83 -0.57 -17.38 -18.65
CA SER A 83 -0.74 -15.92 -18.48
C SER A 83 -0.53 -15.30 -17.07
N GLY A 84 -0.53 -16.08 -15.98
CA GLY A 84 -0.28 -15.59 -14.63
C GLY A 84 1.20 -15.31 -14.33
N GLY A 85 2.13 -16.00 -14.98
CA GLY A 85 3.56 -15.85 -14.69
C GLY A 85 4.10 -14.45 -14.99
N GLY A 86 3.75 -13.89 -16.13
CA GLY A 86 4.19 -12.56 -16.53
C GLY A 86 3.58 -11.44 -15.67
N ALA A 87 2.28 -11.54 -15.38
CA ALA A 87 1.61 -10.56 -14.52
C ALA A 87 2.14 -10.60 -13.08
N ALA A 88 2.34 -11.81 -12.53
CA ALA A 88 2.90 -11.99 -11.20
C ALA A 88 4.36 -11.50 -11.12
N ALA A 89 5.18 -11.76 -12.13
CA ALA A 89 6.55 -11.27 -12.21
C ALA A 89 6.57 -9.72 -12.29
N SER A 90 5.74 -9.12 -13.14
CA SER A 90 5.64 -7.66 -13.23
C SER A 90 5.17 -7.03 -11.91
N LEU A 91 4.23 -7.68 -11.21
CA LEU A 91 3.79 -7.25 -9.89
C LEU A 91 4.91 -7.36 -8.85
N ALA A 92 5.72 -8.41 -8.91
CA ALA A 92 6.87 -8.57 -8.04
C ALA A 92 7.90 -7.46 -8.26
N VAL A 93 8.21 -7.12 -9.51
CA VAL A 93 9.10 -5.98 -9.84
C VAL A 93 8.50 -4.67 -9.36
N LEU A 94 7.20 -4.40 -9.60
CA LEU A 94 6.51 -3.21 -9.11
C LEU A 94 6.63 -3.03 -7.60
N LYS A 95 6.62 -4.14 -6.84
CA LYS A 95 6.74 -4.17 -5.38
C LYS A 95 8.20 -4.26 -4.89
N SER A 96 9.16 -4.51 -5.78
CA SER A 96 10.54 -4.76 -5.38
C SER A 96 11.20 -3.54 -4.73
N ARG A 97 12.17 -3.82 -3.87
CA ARG A 97 13.00 -2.80 -3.26
C ARG A 97 13.99 -2.21 -4.28
N GLU A 98 14.56 -3.07 -5.11
CA GLU A 98 15.55 -2.68 -6.13
C GLU A 98 14.96 -1.66 -7.10
N PHE A 99 13.77 -1.92 -7.61
CA PHE A 99 13.07 -1.00 -8.50
C PHE A 99 12.71 0.33 -7.81
N ALA A 100 12.31 0.29 -6.53
CA ALA A 100 12.07 1.50 -5.76
C ALA A 100 13.34 2.34 -5.58
N GLU A 101 14.49 1.69 -5.30
CA GLU A 101 15.78 2.35 -5.15
C GLU A 101 16.22 3.00 -6.47
N GLU A 102 16.09 2.28 -7.60
CA GLU A 102 16.41 2.81 -8.94
C GLU A 102 15.56 4.05 -9.25
N PHE A 103 14.25 3.99 -9.02
CA PHE A 103 13.35 5.13 -9.21
C PHE A 103 13.73 6.34 -8.35
N ILE A 104 14.03 6.13 -7.06
CA ILE A 104 14.45 7.18 -6.14
C ILE A 104 15.73 7.86 -6.63
N ARG A 105 16.72 7.08 -7.12
CA ARG A 105 17.97 7.60 -7.65
C ARG A 105 17.77 8.40 -8.94
N GLU A 106 17.01 7.88 -9.88
CA GLU A 106 16.72 8.54 -11.17
C GLU A 106 15.99 9.87 -10.99
N GLN A 107 14.95 9.86 -10.14
CA GLN A 107 14.15 11.04 -9.84
C GLN A 107 14.80 11.98 -8.81
N LYS A 108 15.99 11.61 -8.27
CA LYS A 108 16.73 12.37 -7.24
C LYS A 108 15.88 12.67 -5.99
N LEU A 109 15.04 11.70 -5.60
CA LEU A 109 14.11 11.85 -4.49
C LEU A 109 14.76 11.60 -3.12
N GLU A 110 16.00 11.15 -3.08
CA GLU A 110 16.71 10.79 -1.84
C GLU A 110 16.64 11.91 -0.80
N LYS A 111 17.02 13.14 -1.19
CA LYS A 111 16.99 14.28 -0.29
C LYS A 111 15.57 14.60 0.18
N VAL A 112 14.62 14.60 -0.74
CA VAL A 112 13.21 14.94 -0.44
C VAL A 112 12.59 13.96 0.55
N LEU A 113 12.93 12.67 0.42
CA LEU A 113 12.45 11.61 1.31
C LEU A 113 13.19 11.63 2.66
N VAL A 114 14.50 11.92 2.66
CA VAL A 114 15.32 12.00 3.87
C VAL A 114 14.99 13.23 4.70
N ASP A 115 14.83 14.38 4.09
CA ASP A 115 14.49 15.64 4.78
C ASP A 115 13.08 15.61 5.42
N ASP A 116 12.25 14.64 5.03
CA ASP A 116 10.91 14.45 5.58
C ASP A 116 10.85 13.61 6.87
N PHE A 117 11.99 13.24 7.44
CA PHE A 117 12.03 12.57 8.73
C PHE A 117 12.08 13.60 9.87
N ASP A 118 11.42 13.27 11.00
CA ASP A 118 11.28 14.18 12.14
C ASP A 118 12.57 14.38 12.95
N ASP A 119 13.55 13.48 12.83
CA ASP A 119 14.83 13.56 13.56
C ASP A 119 16.01 13.89 12.64
N PRO A 120 16.57 15.10 12.70
CA PRO A 120 17.71 15.52 11.89
C PRO A 120 19.08 15.00 12.37
N ALA A 121 19.17 14.35 13.55
CA ALA A 121 20.43 13.96 14.16
C ALA A 121 21.04 12.67 13.57
N GLU A 122 20.28 11.87 12.85
CA GLU A 122 20.71 10.61 12.25
C GLU A 122 21.22 10.83 10.83
N ARG A 123 22.46 10.39 10.53
CA ARG A 123 22.93 10.34 9.13
C ARG A 123 22.12 9.31 8.37
N ARG A 124 21.23 9.76 7.51
CA ARG A 124 20.34 8.93 6.72
C ARG A 124 20.92 8.73 5.33
N ASP A 125 20.78 7.51 4.84
CA ASP A 125 21.27 7.12 3.53
C ASP A 125 20.08 6.73 2.60
N ILE A 126 20.42 6.34 1.39
CA ILE A 126 19.45 5.88 0.38
C ILE A 126 18.56 4.74 0.89
N ARG A 127 19.04 3.90 1.82
CA ARG A 127 18.28 2.77 2.37
C ARG A 127 17.11 3.23 3.22
N ASP A 128 17.27 4.33 3.95
CA ASP A 128 16.20 4.93 4.73
C ASP A 128 15.17 5.59 3.84
N ALA A 129 15.60 6.29 2.79
CA ALA A 129 14.72 6.84 1.77
C ALA A 129 13.89 5.73 1.08
N VAL A 130 14.52 4.61 0.72
CA VAL A 130 13.84 3.46 0.11
C VAL A 130 12.84 2.83 1.07
N ARG A 131 13.23 2.64 2.35
CA ARG A 131 12.32 2.11 3.37
C ARG A 131 11.08 3.00 3.51
N LYS A 132 11.26 4.29 3.69
CA LYS A 132 10.18 5.26 3.79
C LYS A 132 9.28 5.25 2.55
N PHE A 133 9.87 5.21 1.37
CA PHE A 133 9.12 5.16 0.12
C PHE A 133 8.23 3.92 0.04
N ILE A 134 8.74 2.76 0.45
CA ILE A 134 8.01 1.48 0.40
C ILE A 134 6.93 1.38 1.47
N GLU A 135 7.22 1.85 2.69
CA GLU A 135 6.34 1.67 3.85
C GLU A 135 5.27 2.77 3.94
N ASP A 136 5.65 4.04 3.69
CA ASP A 136 4.78 5.18 3.96
C ASP A 136 4.25 5.86 2.68
N VAL A 137 5.06 5.88 1.61
CA VAL A 137 4.73 6.67 0.41
C VAL A 137 4.02 5.84 -0.65
N ARG A 138 4.48 4.60 -0.92
CA ARG A 138 3.97 3.77 -2.00
C ARG A 138 3.13 2.61 -1.46
N ILE A 139 1.88 2.53 -1.91
CA ILE A 139 1.01 1.37 -1.66
C ILE A 139 0.61 0.75 -2.99
N VAL A 140 0.79 -0.58 -3.11
CA VAL A 140 0.37 -1.36 -4.28
C VAL A 140 -0.68 -2.36 -3.86
N ALA A 141 -1.89 -2.20 -4.38
CA ALA A 141 -3.04 -3.07 -4.15
C ALA A 141 -3.41 -3.81 -5.44
N GLU A 142 -3.71 -5.11 -5.31
CA GLU A 142 -4.20 -5.95 -6.41
C GLU A 142 -5.66 -6.33 -6.15
N ASP A 143 -6.55 -6.00 -7.08
CA ASP A 143 -7.91 -6.52 -7.10
C ASP A 143 -7.97 -7.72 -8.07
N LYS A 144 -7.89 -8.92 -7.50
CA LYS A 144 -7.94 -10.17 -8.26
C LYS A 144 -9.29 -10.40 -8.95
N LYS A 145 -10.38 -9.82 -8.45
CA LYS A 145 -11.71 -9.96 -9.04
C LYS A 145 -11.85 -9.08 -10.27
N ALA A 146 -11.40 -7.84 -10.18
CA ALA A 146 -11.39 -6.91 -11.30
C ALA A 146 -10.21 -7.13 -12.25
N GLY A 147 -9.17 -7.88 -11.86
CA GLY A 147 -7.94 -8.05 -12.61
C GLY A 147 -7.15 -6.74 -12.74
N THR A 148 -7.28 -5.85 -11.79
CA THR A 148 -6.61 -4.54 -11.78
C THR A 148 -5.55 -4.46 -10.69
N VAL A 149 -4.55 -3.63 -10.94
CA VAL A 149 -3.54 -3.24 -9.95
C VAL A 149 -3.62 -1.75 -9.77
N THR A 150 -3.70 -1.31 -8.53
CA THR A 150 -3.71 0.12 -8.16
C THR A 150 -2.40 0.45 -7.48
N LEU A 151 -1.70 1.45 -8.01
CA LEU A 151 -0.57 2.09 -7.37
C LEU A 151 -1.04 3.40 -6.74
N ALA A 152 -0.88 3.55 -5.44
CA ALA A 152 -1.17 4.78 -4.71
C ALA A 152 0.13 5.38 -4.16
N ILE A 153 0.29 6.69 -4.34
CA ILE A 153 1.38 7.49 -3.77
C ILE A 153 0.79 8.49 -2.78
N PHE A 154 1.32 8.47 -1.57
CA PHE A 154 0.95 9.36 -0.47
C PHE A 154 2.04 10.40 -0.27
N TRP A 155 1.71 11.69 -0.47
CA TRP A 155 2.69 12.75 -0.29
C TRP A 155 2.04 14.06 0.15
N LYS A 156 2.87 14.97 0.70
CA LYS A 156 2.43 16.29 1.18
C LYS A 156 1.95 17.21 0.06
N ASP A 157 2.55 17.08 -1.12
CA ASP A 157 2.20 17.84 -2.32
C ASP A 157 1.37 16.97 -3.27
N PRO A 158 0.12 17.36 -3.58
CA PRO A 158 -0.76 16.58 -4.45
C PRO A 158 -0.27 16.49 -5.90
N VAL A 159 0.46 17.50 -6.38
CA VAL A 159 1.00 17.52 -7.75
C VAL A 159 2.16 16.55 -7.86
N LEU A 160 3.07 16.55 -6.88
CA LEU A 160 4.19 15.62 -6.83
C LEU A 160 3.70 14.18 -6.63
N ALA A 161 2.69 13.96 -5.78
CA ALA A 161 2.10 12.63 -5.58
C ALA A 161 1.57 12.05 -6.90
N ALA A 162 0.80 12.84 -7.67
CA ALA A 162 0.27 12.40 -8.95
C ALA A 162 1.38 12.17 -9.99
N ARG A 163 2.37 13.05 -10.04
CA ARG A 163 3.51 12.91 -10.93
C ARG A 163 4.30 11.65 -10.63
N TRP A 164 4.69 11.43 -9.38
CA TRP A 164 5.46 10.23 -8.99
C TRP A 164 4.69 8.94 -9.25
N ALA A 165 3.38 8.94 -9.05
CA ALA A 165 2.55 7.77 -9.36
C ALA A 165 2.58 7.43 -10.86
N ASN A 166 2.43 8.43 -11.73
CA ASN A 166 2.49 8.23 -13.18
C ASN A 166 3.90 7.85 -13.64
N ASP A 167 4.94 8.58 -13.18
CA ASP A 167 6.33 8.33 -13.55
C ASP A 167 6.80 6.94 -13.12
N TYR A 168 6.34 6.46 -11.94
CA TYR A 168 6.68 5.13 -11.43
C TYR A 168 6.15 4.01 -12.34
N VAL A 169 4.92 4.13 -12.83
CA VAL A 169 4.32 3.15 -13.76
C VAL A 169 4.98 3.24 -15.14
N GLU A 170 5.28 4.45 -15.63
CA GLU A 170 5.96 4.64 -16.91
C GLU A 170 7.36 4.04 -16.87
N ARG A 171 8.12 4.27 -15.80
CA ARG A 171 9.45 3.69 -15.60
C ARG A 171 9.41 2.16 -15.51
N LEU A 172 8.40 1.60 -14.82
CA LEU A 172 8.21 0.15 -14.76
C LEU A 172 8.00 -0.45 -16.16
N ASN A 173 7.11 0.15 -16.94
CA ASN A 173 6.87 -0.31 -18.31
C ASN A 173 8.12 -0.22 -19.17
N ALA A 174 8.89 0.87 -19.04
CA ALA A 174 10.14 1.05 -19.76
C ALA A 174 11.19 0.01 -19.34
N ALA A 175 11.40 -0.22 -18.03
CA ALA A 175 12.37 -1.18 -17.52
C ALA A 175 12.08 -2.62 -17.96
N LEU A 176 10.82 -3.06 -17.81
CA LEU A 176 10.42 -4.42 -18.21
C LEU A 176 10.46 -4.62 -19.73
N ARG A 177 10.14 -3.57 -20.49
CA ARG A 177 10.29 -3.61 -21.94
C ARG A 177 11.76 -3.73 -22.38
N GLU A 178 12.64 -2.94 -21.79
CA GLU A 178 14.07 -2.98 -22.07
C GLU A 178 14.69 -4.33 -21.72
N GLN A 179 14.31 -4.89 -20.58
CA GLN A 179 14.71 -6.25 -20.19
C GLN A 179 14.26 -7.28 -21.23
N ALA A 180 13.00 -7.24 -21.65
CA ALA A 180 12.46 -8.18 -22.63
C ALA A 180 13.13 -8.04 -24.01
N LEU A 181 13.43 -6.82 -24.46
CA LEU A 181 14.16 -6.58 -25.71
C LEU A 181 15.57 -7.15 -25.63
N THR A 182 16.31 -6.90 -24.54
CA THR A 182 17.65 -7.39 -24.34
C THR A 182 17.72 -8.92 -24.28
N GLU A 183 16.73 -9.54 -23.63
CA GLU A 183 16.61 -11.01 -23.55
C GLU A 183 16.32 -11.60 -24.93
N ALA A 184 15.31 -11.07 -25.64
CA ALA A 184 14.96 -11.53 -26.96
C ALA A 184 16.09 -11.36 -27.98
N GLU A 185 16.84 -10.26 -27.95
CA GLU A 185 18.00 -10.06 -28.81
C GLU A 185 19.08 -11.11 -28.57
N ARG A 186 19.38 -11.42 -27.30
CA ARG A 186 20.33 -12.49 -26.96
C ARG A 186 19.87 -13.85 -27.46
N ASN A 187 18.59 -14.18 -27.24
CA ASN A 187 18.03 -15.45 -27.66
C ASN A 187 18.01 -15.58 -29.20
N VAL A 188 17.62 -14.54 -29.93
CA VAL A 188 17.63 -14.50 -31.39
C VAL A 188 19.07 -14.71 -31.93
N LYS A 189 20.05 -14.05 -31.34
CA LYS A 189 21.47 -14.20 -31.72
C LYS A 189 21.94 -15.64 -31.50
N PHE A 190 21.66 -16.22 -30.35
CA PHE A 190 22.01 -17.60 -29.99
C PHE A 190 21.34 -18.61 -30.98
N LEU A 191 20.02 -18.50 -31.17
CA LEU A 191 19.27 -19.40 -32.02
C LEU A 191 19.73 -19.34 -33.49
N ARG A 192 20.10 -18.16 -34.00
CA ARG A 192 20.67 -18.01 -35.35
C ARG A 192 22.01 -18.72 -35.48
N GLN A 193 22.85 -18.69 -34.48
CA GLN A 193 24.13 -19.37 -34.45
C GLN A 193 23.93 -20.88 -34.42
N GLU A 194 23.05 -21.40 -33.54
CA GLU A 194 22.70 -22.83 -33.48
C GLU A 194 22.12 -23.35 -34.78
N MET A 195 21.30 -22.54 -35.47
CA MET A 195 20.72 -22.90 -36.75
C MET A 195 21.79 -23.01 -37.86
N ALA A 196 22.83 -22.17 -37.80
CA ALA A 196 23.94 -22.21 -38.75
C ALA A 196 24.87 -23.41 -38.52
N ASP A 197 25.09 -23.77 -37.24
CA ASP A 197 26.01 -24.84 -36.84
C ASP A 197 25.37 -26.26 -36.98
N THR A 198 24.05 -26.34 -37.05
CA THR A 198 23.30 -27.61 -37.12
C THR A 198 23.13 -28.07 -38.56
N GLN A 199 23.58 -29.32 -38.86
CA GLN A 199 23.40 -29.94 -40.18
C GLN A 199 22.15 -30.86 -40.29
N ILE A 200 21.46 -31.09 -39.17
CA ILE A 200 20.28 -31.97 -39.09
C ILE A 200 19.02 -31.17 -39.42
N VAL A 201 18.37 -31.48 -40.53
CA VAL A 201 17.18 -30.76 -41.04
C VAL A 201 16.04 -30.65 -40.01
N SER A 202 15.72 -31.73 -39.29
CA SER A 202 14.69 -31.73 -38.28
C SER A 202 14.98 -30.81 -37.11
N MET A 203 16.26 -30.66 -36.75
CA MET A 203 16.72 -29.78 -35.71
C MET A 203 16.67 -28.31 -36.17
N GLN A 204 17.10 -28.03 -37.42
CA GLN A 204 16.95 -26.69 -38.01
C GLN A 204 15.49 -26.23 -38.04
N GLN A 205 14.55 -27.11 -38.38
CA GLN A 205 13.12 -26.78 -38.32
C GLN A 205 12.62 -26.48 -36.92
N SER A 206 13.12 -27.18 -35.90
CA SER A 206 12.76 -26.96 -34.50
C SER A 206 13.31 -25.65 -33.98
N VAL A 207 14.58 -25.35 -34.23
CA VAL A 207 15.24 -24.08 -33.89
C VAL A 207 14.55 -22.92 -34.63
N GLY A 208 14.18 -23.11 -35.92
CA GLY A 208 13.45 -22.12 -36.70
C GLY A 208 12.12 -21.70 -36.08
N ARG A 209 11.33 -22.66 -35.54
CA ARG A 209 10.06 -22.37 -34.85
C ARG A 209 10.28 -21.59 -33.54
N ILE A 210 11.33 -21.93 -32.79
CA ILE A 210 11.69 -21.19 -31.58
C ILE A 210 12.12 -19.77 -31.93
N LEU A 211 12.94 -19.62 -32.98
CA LEU A 211 13.38 -18.33 -33.48
C LEU A 211 12.19 -17.44 -33.90
N GLU A 212 11.21 -18.01 -34.62
CA GLU A 212 9.99 -17.30 -34.99
C GLU A 212 9.25 -16.78 -33.75
N THR A 213 9.12 -17.61 -32.71
CA THR A 213 8.46 -17.22 -31.46
C THR A 213 9.24 -16.08 -30.75
N GLU A 214 10.57 -16.15 -30.67
CA GLU A 214 11.38 -15.12 -30.08
C GLU A 214 11.34 -13.80 -30.89
N MET A 215 11.31 -13.90 -32.23
CA MET A 215 11.11 -12.73 -33.09
C MET A 215 9.75 -12.08 -32.87
N GLN A 216 8.68 -12.85 -32.67
CA GLN A 216 7.36 -12.30 -32.32
C GLN A 216 7.39 -11.57 -30.97
N ARG A 217 8.03 -12.16 -29.94
CA ARG A 217 8.22 -11.50 -28.63
C ARG A 217 8.99 -10.19 -28.77
N PHE A 218 10.08 -10.20 -29.52
CA PHE A 218 10.88 -9.02 -29.80
C PHE A 218 10.04 -7.91 -30.46
N MET A 219 9.25 -8.25 -31.48
CA MET A 219 8.41 -7.29 -32.19
C MET A 219 7.31 -6.72 -31.29
N LEU A 220 6.69 -7.55 -30.43
CA LEU A 220 5.71 -7.11 -29.45
C LEU A 220 6.31 -6.13 -28.46
N ALA A 221 7.48 -6.46 -27.88
CA ALA A 221 8.17 -5.58 -26.95
C ALA A 221 8.59 -4.26 -27.60
N LYS A 222 9.01 -4.29 -28.88
CA LYS A 222 9.39 -3.10 -29.63
C LYS A 222 8.20 -2.18 -29.94
N GLY A 223 7.04 -2.77 -30.24
CA GLY A 223 5.84 -2.04 -30.65
C GLY A 223 4.99 -1.50 -29.52
N GLN A 224 5.18 -1.93 -28.28
CA GLN A 224 4.32 -1.56 -27.15
C GLN A 224 5.05 -0.66 -26.14
N VAL A 225 4.50 0.54 -25.90
CA VAL A 225 5.00 1.45 -24.86
C VAL A 225 4.54 0.97 -23.48
N GLU A 226 3.30 0.54 -23.36
CA GLU A 226 2.70 -0.03 -22.14
C GLU A 226 2.89 -1.57 -22.14
N TYR A 227 4.15 -1.99 -21.92
CA TYR A 227 4.56 -3.38 -22.08
C TYR A 227 4.04 -4.32 -20.99
N ALA A 228 4.19 -3.94 -19.73
CA ALA A 228 3.80 -4.76 -18.59
C ALA A 228 2.41 -4.43 -18.06
N TYR A 229 2.09 -3.14 -17.98
CA TYR A 229 0.81 -2.66 -17.50
C TYR A 229 0.23 -1.62 -18.45
N LYS A 230 -1.04 -1.80 -18.78
CA LYS A 230 -1.85 -0.80 -19.47
C LYS A 230 -2.52 0.10 -18.45
N VAL A 231 -2.29 1.39 -18.55
CA VAL A 231 -2.92 2.38 -17.68
C VAL A 231 -4.39 2.54 -18.06
N VAL A 232 -5.27 2.29 -17.10
CA VAL A 232 -6.73 2.48 -17.22
C VAL A 232 -7.11 3.89 -16.79
N ASP A 233 -6.56 4.33 -15.66
CA ASP A 233 -6.77 5.66 -15.11
C ASP A 233 -5.44 6.23 -14.58
N ARG A 234 -5.09 7.43 -15.04
CA ARG A 234 -3.87 8.13 -14.65
C ARG A 234 -4.08 8.88 -13.35
N ALA A 235 -3.04 8.97 -12.53
CA ALA A 235 -3.09 9.79 -11.34
C ALA A 235 -3.27 11.26 -11.70
N ASN A 236 -4.27 11.87 -11.06
CA ASN A 236 -4.53 13.30 -11.10
C ASN A 236 -4.28 13.91 -9.72
N PRO A 237 -3.83 15.17 -9.61
CA PRO A 237 -3.65 15.83 -8.33
C PRO A 237 -4.95 15.86 -7.52
N PRO A 238 -5.01 15.18 -6.34
CA PRO A 238 -6.22 15.13 -5.55
C PRO A 238 -6.52 16.48 -4.90
N LYS A 239 -7.80 16.88 -4.87
CA LYS A 239 -8.25 18.11 -4.21
C LYS A 239 -8.42 17.92 -2.70
N LEU A 240 -8.75 16.70 -2.26
CA LEU A 240 -9.01 16.37 -0.86
C LEU A 240 -7.80 15.67 -0.25
N ARG A 241 -7.48 16.05 0.99
CA ARG A 241 -6.47 15.35 1.78
C ARG A 241 -6.97 13.98 2.22
N GLU A 242 -6.09 13.00 2.23
CA GLU A 242 -6.40 11.67 2.77
C GLU A 242 -6.20 11.62 4.29
N TRP A 243 -5.17 12.30 4.79
CA TRP A 243 -4.85 12.32 6.22
C TRP A 243 -4.38 13.72 6.67
N PRO A 244 -4.67 14.17 7.91
CA PRO A 244 -5.68 13.62 8.81
C PRO A 244 -7.11 13.94 8.34
N ARG A 245 -8.02 12.98 8.49
CA ARG A 245 -9.45 13.21 8.24
C ARG A 245 -10.03 13.99 9.40
N ARG A 246 -10.17 15.31 9.24
CA ARG A 246 -10.57 16.24 10.31
C ARG A 246 -11.82 15.80 11.07
N THR A 247 -12.84 15.32 10.35
CA THR A 247 -14.09 14.82 10.94
C THR A 247 -13.85 13.61 11.85
N LEU A 248 -12.99 12.67 11.41
CA LEU A 248 -12.68 11.46 12.17
C LEU A 248 -11.88 11.79 13.42
N VAL A 249 -10.90 12.70 13.31
CA VAL A 249 -10.12 13.19 14.46
C VAL A 249 -11.02 13.91 15.46
N ALA A 250 -11.95 14.76 15.01
CA ALA A 250 -12.88 15.46 15.89
C ALA A 250 -13.80 14.48 16.63
N VAL A 251 -14.36 13.48 15.94
CA VAL A 251 -15.19 12.45 16.58
C VAL A 251 -14.40 11.64 17.59
N ALA A 252 -13.18 11.22 17.22
CA ALA A 252 -12.29 10.49 18.14
C ALA A 252 -11.92 11.31 19.37
N ALA A 253 -11.66 12.61 19.22
CA ALA A 253 -11.35 13.51 20.32
C ALA A 253 -12.53 13.66 21.29
N VAL A 254 -13.77 13.75 20.79
CA VAL A 254 -14.97 13.80 21.62
C VAL A 254 -15.16 12.48 22.39
N LEU A 255 -15.00 11.34 21.74
CA LEU A 255 -15.12 10.03 22.39
C LEU A 255 -14.04 9.82 23.46
N LEU A 256 -12.79 10.14 23.15
CA LEU A 256 -11.70 10.09 24.13
C LEU A 256 -11.94 11.05 25.28
N GLY A 257 -12.41 12.26 25.00
CA GLY A 257 -12.81 13.24 26.02
C GLY A 257 -13.90 12.71 26.95
N GLY A 258 -14.91 12.02 26.42
CA GLY A 258 -15.95 11.38 27.20
C GLY A 258 -15.42 10.28 28.13
N VAL A 259 -14.53 9.41 27.60
CA VAL A 259 -13.89 8.36 28.41
C VAL A 259 -13.01 8.98 29.52
N LEU A 260 -12.19 9.97 29.19
CA LEU A 260 -11.34 10.67 30.15
C LEU A 260 -12.17 11.38 31.22
N ALA A 261 -13.23 12.06 30.84
CA ALA A 261 -14.14 12.71 31.77
C ALA A 261 -14.77 11.71 32.73
N THR A 262 -15.22 10.56 32.25
CA THR A 262 -15.77 9.48 33.07
C THR A 262 -14.74 8.96 34.06
N LEU A 263 -13.51 8.71 33.63
CA LEU A 263 -12.40 8.27 34.49
C LEU A 263 -12.08 9.31 35.60
N ILE A 264 -11.99 10.59 35.24
CA ILE A 264 -11.70 11.66 36.18
C ILE A 264 -12.80 11.76 37.22
N VAL A 265 -14.08 11.68 36.82
CA VAL A 265 -15.23 11.74 37.76
C VAL A 265 -15.23 10.50 38.68
N MET A 266 -14.92 9.32 38.17
CA MET A 266 -14.81 8.07 38.97
C MET A 266 -13.66 8.17 40.00
N LEU A 267 -12.50 8.64 39.58
CA LEU A 267 -11.34 8.84 40.47
C LEU A 267 -11.66 9.86 41.59
N ARG A 268 -12.29 10.99 41.23
CA ARG A 268 -12.63 12.03 42.17
C ARG A 268 -13.65 11.58 43.22
N HIS A 269 -14.54 10.70 42.89
CA HIS A 269 -15.56 10.17 43.80
C HIS A 269 -15.17 8.85 44.48
N GLY A 270 -13.89 8.44 44.37
CA GLY A 270 -13.38 7.26 45.10
C GLY A 270 -13.88 5.92 44.57
N TRP A 271 -14.48 5.87 43.39
CA TRP A 271 -15.01 4.64 42.81
C TRP A 271 -13.90 3.66 42.36
N LEU A 272 -12.66 4.14 42.19
CA LEU A 272 -11.47 3.38 41.83
C LEU A 272 -10.53 3.12 43.02
N VAL A 273 -10.98 3.28 44.29
CA VAL A 273 -10.15 2.92 45.43
C VAL A 273 -10.03 1.40 45.48
N LEU A 274 -8.87 0.90 45.08
CA LEU A 274 -8.48 -0.49 45.28
C LEU A 274 -8.60 -0.81 46.77
N PRO A 275 -9.21 -1.95 47.16
CA PRO A 275 -9.25 -2.37 48.57
C PRO A 275 -7.81 -2.47 49.07
N ARG A 276 -7.49 -1.73 50.13
CA ARG A 276 -6.20 -1.88 50.83
C ARG A 276 -6.07 -3.33 51.30
N PRO A 277 -4.91 -3.99 51.07
CA PRO A 277 -4.67 -5.31 51.61
C PRO A 277 -4.84 -5.26 53.14
N PRO A 278 -5.40 -6.30 53.78
CA PRO A 278 -5.54 -6.35 55.20
C PRO A 278 -4.14 -6.20 55.84
N GLN A 279 -3.97 -5.24 56.74
CA GLN A 279 -2.80 -5.19 57.61
C GLN A 279 -2.87 -6.40 58.52
N SER A 280 -1.89 -7.28 58.40
CA SER A 280 -1.65 -8.37 59.35
C SER A 280 -1.09 -7.75 60.62
N ASP A 281 -1.87 -7.79 61.69
CA ASP A 281 -1.40 -7.62 63.06
C ASP A 281 -0.55 -8.82 63.48
#